data_59ebf8eb5e80e183ca5f63da0281b746
#
_entry.id   59ebf8eb5e80e183ca5f63da0281b746
#
_cell.length_a   1.000
_cell.length_b   1.000
_cell.length_c   1.000
_cell.angle_alpha   90.00
_cell.angle_beta   90.00
_cell.angle_gamma   90.00
#
_symmetry.space_group_name_H-M   'P 1'
#
loop_
_entity.id
_entity.type
_entity.pdbx_description
1 polymer ?
#
loop_
_entity_poly.entity_id
_entity_poly.type
_entity_poly.pdbx_seq_one_letter_code
_entity_poly.pdbx_strand_id
1 'polypeptide(L)'
;MSSPATPAAAAPPAPDELPPAYYLPLGDGCFDPTDATTSPWDAAAQHGGPPTALLATCLDDAFGRPAMRVARISMDFLGPVPRTALRVETRLVRPGRRTQLSEATLWAGDRPVATARVWHLAVTGAETPDADGAGPGGADDAGAAGADGAGGSSPVGVPADLPEPQPQRYFDGDGSWGYGRATEWRTVSGGFGGTTGVGDVWTRLRIPLIAGRPLDGLARFTVIADSANGLSAPKSMRDWWFIPPGVTMHLHRYPVGEWVRLTAASDPGQDGIGLTEGTLADALGRCGTVTQALLVAPR
;
A
#
# COMPACT_ATOMS: atom_id res chain seq x y z
N MET A 1 34.79 -30.55 -23.45
CA MET A 1 34.15 -29.25 -23.17
C MET A 1 32.74 -29.55 -22.69
N SER A 2 32.52 -29.58 -21.37
CA SER A 2 31.21 -29.90 -20.80
C SER A 2 30.42 -28.58 -20.69
N SER A 3 29.24 -28.52 -21.33
CA SER A 3 28.30 -27.44 -21.18
C SER A 3 27.84 -27.30 -19.71
N PRO A 4 27.71 -26.10 -19.16
CA PRO A 4 27.13 -25.90 -17.84
C PRO A 4 25.63 -26.26 -17.87
N ALA A 5 25.20 -27.08 -16.91
CA ALA A 5 23.79 -27.42 -16.72
C ALA A 5 22.98 -26.12 -16.35
N THR A 6 21.94 -25.87 -17.10
CA THR A 6 20.94 -24.86 -16.77
C THR A 6 20.30 -25.24 -15.42
N PRO A 7 20.23 -24.35 -14.42
CA PRO A 7 19.54 -24.65 -13.17
C PRO A 7 18.06 -24.91 -13.47
N ALA A 8 17.54 -26.03 -12.94
CA ALA A 8 16.15 -26.39 -13.05
C ALA A 8 15.28 -25.28 -12.42
N ALA A 9 14.27 -24.81 -13.15
CA ALA A 9 13.27 -23.91 -12.63
C ALA A 9 12.61 -24.56 -11.40
N ALA A 10 12.56 -23.84 -10.28
CA ALA A 10 11.88 -24.30 -9.08
C ALA A 10 10.41 -24.60 -9.41
N ALA A 11 9.89 -25.70 -8.87
CA ALA A 11 8.48 -26.03 -9.02
C ALA A 11 7.62 -24.89 -8.44
N PRO A 12 6.45 -24.57 -9.05
CA PRO A 12 5.55 -23.57 -8.49
C PRO A 12 5.11 -24.00 -7.08
N PRO A 13 5.05 -23.07 -6.12
CA PRO A 13 4.62 -23.37 -4.75
C PRO A 13 3.18 -23.92 -4.74
N ALA A 14 2.88 -24.74 -3.74
CA ALA A 14 1.52 -25.25 -3.54
C ALA A 14 0.53 -24.07 -3.42
N PRO A 15 -0.75 -24.23 -3.85
CA PRO A 15 -1.72 -23.12 -3.93
C PRO A 15 -1.93 -22.34 -2.63
N ASP A 16 -1.58 -22.88 -1.47
CA ASP A 16 -1.75 -22.29 -0.15
C ASP A 16 -0.45 -21.72 0.46
N GLU A 17 0.71 -21.92 -0.18
CA GLU A 17 1.98 -21.46 0.34
C GLU A 17 2.29 -20.04 -0.16
N LEU A 18 2.40 -19.09 0.79
CA LEU A 18 2.81 -17.73 0.47
C LEU A 18 4.33 -17.68 0.26
N PRO A 19 4.81 -16.85 -0.69
CA PRO A 19 6.24 -16.61 -0.81
C PRO A 19 6.78 -15.92 0.46
N PRO A 20 8.11 -15.97 0.70
CA PRO A 20 8.71 -15.43 1.91
C PRO A 20 8.59 -13.91 2.04
N ALA A 21 8.35 -13.19 0.94
CA ALA A 21 8.19 -11.74 0.89
C ALA A 21 7.58 -11.31 -0.46
N TYR A 22 7.24 -10.01 -0.60
CA TYR A 22 6.90 -9.43 -1.90
C TYR A 22 8.13 -9.37 -2.82
N TYR A 23 9.31 -9.10 -2.27
CA TYR A 23 10.57 -8.98 -3.02
C TYR A 23 11.69 -9.79 -2.40
N LEU A 24 12.47 -10.46 -3.26
CA LEU A 24 13.73 -11.11 -2.90
C LEU A 24 14.88 -10.18 -3.28
N PRO A 25 15.76 -9.79 -2.33
CA PRO A 25 16.90 -8.93 -2.65
C PRO A 25 17.94 -9.73 -3.45
N LEU A 26 18.42 -9.15 -4.55
CA LEU A 26 19.46 -9.71 -5.41
C LEU A 26 20.83 -9.04 -5.20
N GLY A 27 20.91 -8.03 -4.32
CA GLY A 27 22.09 -7.18 -4.14
C GLY A 27 22.08 -5.95 -5.07
N ASP A 28 22.94 -4.97 -4.77
CA ASP A 28 23.19 -3.77 -5.59
C ASP A 28 21.91 -2.99 -6.00
N GLY A 29 20.93 -2.91 -5.09
CA GLY A 29 19.66 -2.24 -5.36
C GLY A 29 18.74 -3.00 -6.32
N CYS A 30 19.03 -4.28 -6.58
CA CYS A 30 18.21 -5.16 -7.41
C CYS A 30 17.30 -6.05 -6.59
N PHE A 31 16.09 -6.32 -7.11
CA PHE A 31 15.04 -7.07 -6.44
C PHE A 31 14.28 -7.96 -7.44
N ASP A 32 13.94 -9.17 -7.01
CA ASP A 32 13.09 -10.08 -7.77
C ASP A 32 11.68 -10.11 -7.17
N PRO A 33 10.63 -9.68 -7.92
CA PRO A 33 9.27 -9.71 -7.43
C PRO A 33 8.73 -11.14 -7.38
N THR A 34 8.13 -11.52 -6.27
CA THR A 34 7.46 -12.81 -6.11
C THR A 34 6.02 -12.77 -6.64
N ASP A 35 5.35 -13.93 -6.64
CA ASP A 35 3.93 -14.01 -6.99
C ASP A 35 3.03 -13.12 -6.13
N ALA A 36 3.45 -12.80 -4.91
CA ALA A 36 2.71 -11.89 -4.04
C ALA A 36 2.54 -10.46 -4.60
N THR A 37 3.32 -10.07 -5.61
CA THR A 37 3.17 -8.76 -6.27
C THR A 37 2.12 -8.74 -7.38
N THR A 38 1.58 -9.90 -7.81
CA THR A 38 0.73 -10.03 -9.00
C THR A 38 -0.48 -9.09 -8.96
N SER A 39 -0.67 -8.34 -10.06
CA SER A 39 -1.81 -7.46 -10.26
C SER A 39 -3.09 -8.25 -10.57
N PRO A 40 -4.27 -7.77 -10.13
CA PRO A 40 -5.54 -8.35 -10.56
C PRO A 40 -5.91 -8.00 -12.02
N TRP A 41 -5.24 -6.99 -12.59
CA TRP A 41 -5.50 -6.51 -13.94
C TRP A 41 -4.73 -7.28 -15.03
N ASP A 42 -3.51 -7.70 -14.70
CA ASP A 42 -2.58 -8.39 -15.60
C ASP A 42 -1.64 -9.26 -14.77
N ALA A 43 -1.66 -10.57 -15.02
CA ALA A 43 -0.80 -11.52 -14.32
C ALA A 43 0.70 -11.32 -14.59
N ALA A 44 1.07 -10.65 -15.69
CA ALA A 44 2.46 -10.30 -16.01
C ALA A 44 2.93 -9.00 -15.31
N ALA A 45 2.00 -8.25 -14.71
CA ALA A 45 2.28 -6.99 -14.03
C ALA A 45 2.13 -7.13 -12.51
N GLN A 46 2.69 -6.16 -11.79
CA GLN A 46 2.55 -6.00 -10.35
C GLN A 46 1.36 -5.10 -10.01
N HIS A 47 0.71 -5.35 -8.87
CA HIS A 47 -0.13 -4.37 -8.17
C HIS A 47 0.74 -3.18 -7.76
N GLY A 48 0.22 -1.95 -7.83
CA GLY A 48 1.04 -0.76 -7.61
C GLY A 48 1.53 -0.55 -6.17
N GLY A 49 0.88 -1.15 -5.18
CA GLY A 49 1.26 -1.02 -3.77
C GLY A 49 2.67 -1.53 -3.45
N PRO A 50 3.03 -2.77 -3.78
CA PRO A 50 4.37 -3.30 -3.53
C PRO A 50 5.50 -2.46 -4.14
N PRO A 51 5.51 -2.08 -5.45
CA PRO A 51 6.59 -1.25 -6.00
C PRO A 51 6.63 0.16 -5.40
N THR A 52 5.49 0.75 -5.03
CA THR A 52 5.47 2.04 -4.31
C THR A 52 6.15 1.91 -2.95
N ALA A 53 5.85 0.84 -2.20
CA ALA A 53 6.49 0.57 -0.92
C ALA A 53 7.98 0.27 -1.06
N LEU A 54 8.39 -0.47 -2.11
CA LEU A 54 9.80 -0.75 -2.38
C LEU A 54 10.58 0.55 -2.59
N LEU A 55 10.08 1.46 -3.44
CA LEU A 55 10.75 2.74 -3.69
C LEU A 55 10.78 3.63 -2.44
N ALA A 56 9.68 3.70 -1.68
CA ALA A 56 9.63 4.47 -0.43
C ALA A 56 10.62 3.93 0.62
N THR A 57 10.70 2.60 0.77
CA THR A 57 11.64 1.93 1.66
C THR A 57 13.09 2.16 1.24
N CYS A 58 13.42 2.00 -0.05
CA CYS A 58 14.78 2.27 -0.54
C CYS A 58 15.19 3.74 -0.36
N LEU A 59 14.25 4.69 -0.49
CA LEU A 59 14.51 6.11 -0.24
C LEU A 59 14.71 6.41 1.25
N ASP A 60 13.93 5.76 2.12
CA ASP A 60 14.10 5.90 3.57
C ASP A 60 15.41 5.26 4.05
N ASP A 61 15.79 4.09 3.51
CA ASP A 61 17.08 3.44 3.78
C ASP A 61 18.27 4.33 3.35
N ALA A 62 18.19 4.94 2.17
CA ALA A 62 19.32 5.71 1.61
C ALA A 62 19.46 7.10 2.26
N PHE A 63 18.35 7.73 2.64
CA PHE A 63 18.35 9.15 3.03
C PHE A 63 17.59 9.43 4.33
N GLY A 64 16.87 8.47 4.89
CA GLY A 64 16.19 8.60 6.18
C GLY A 64 17.20 8.88 7.31
N ARG A 65 16.75 9.56 8.36
CA ARG A 65 17.51 9.88 9.55
C ARG A 65 16.67 9.59 10.80
N PRO A 66 17.25 9.22 11.93
CA PRO A 66 16.50 8.91 13.16
C PRO A 66 15.52 10.02 13.60
N ALA A 67 15.86 11.28 13.31
CA ALA A 67 15.03 12.44 13.64
C ALA A 67 14.14 12.91 12.49
N MET A 68 13.96 12.11 11.43
CA MET A 68 13.11 12.42 10.29
C MET A 68 12.18 11.26 9.99
N ARG A 69 11.05 11.54 9.35
CA ARG A 69 10.06 10.57 8.95
C ARG A 69 9.53 10.88 7.56
N VAL A 70 9.21 9.85 6.79
CA VAL A 70 8.48 10.00 5.54
C VAL A 70 7.10 10.59 5.84
N ALA A 71 6.80 11.74 5.24
CA ALA A 71 5.54 12.45 5.41
C ALA A 71 4.70 12.55 4.13
N ARG A 72 5.35 12.46 2.95
CA ARG A 72 4.65 12.40 1.66
C ARG A 72 5.41 11.48 0.70
N ILE A 73 4.65 10.65 0.00
CA ILE A 73 5.09 9.85 -1.13
C ILE A 73 4.27 10.27 -2.34
N SER A 74 4.92 10.54 -3.46
CA SER A 74 4.28 10.74 -4.76
C SER A 74 4.90 9.75 -5.72
N MET A 75 4.09 8.85 -6.28
CA MET A 75 4.48 7.77 -7.18
C MET A 75 3.83 7.99 -8.53
N ASP A 76 4.60 7.87 -9.61
CA ASP A 76 4.14 7.88 -10.99
C ASP A 76 4.48 6.54 -11.66
N PHE A 77 3.47 5.88 -12.22
CA PHE A 77 3.64 4.66 -13.01
C PHE A 77 3.82 5.05 -14.48
N LEU A 78 4.98 4.73 -15.05
CA LEU A 78 5.30 5.02 -16.45
C LEU A 78 4.77 3.94 -17.41
N GLY A 79 4.04 2.98 -16.86
CA GLY A 79 3.43 1.84 -17.52
C GLY A 79 3.25 0.70 -16.53
N PRO A 80 2.72 -0.47 -16.96
CA PRO A 80 2.66 -1.65 -16.12
C PRO A 80 4.06 -2.02 -15.60
N VAL A 81 4.18 -2.19 -14.28
CA VAL A 81 5.43 -2.66 -13.65
C VAL A 81 5.53 -4.15 -13.86
N PRO A 82 6.51 -4.67 -14.61
CA PRO A 82 6.58 -6.09 -14.93
C PRO A 82 7.01 -6.92 -13.71
N ARG A 83 6.71 -8.22 -13.76
CA ARG A 83 7.15 -9.22 -12.77
C ARG A 83 8.47 -9.85 -13.18
N THR A 84 9.47 -9.04 -13.43
CA THR A 84 10.87 -9.41 -13.73
C THR A 84 11.78 -8.74 -12.73
N ALA A 85 13.05 -9.12 -12.69
CA ALA A 85 14.04 -8.45 -11.86
C ALA A 85 14.03 -6.93 -12.12
N LEU A 86 14.04 -6.16 -11.03
CA LEU A 86 13.95 -4.71 -11.01
C LEU A 86 15.18 -4.13 -10.34
N ARG A 87 15.58 -2.93 -10.75
CA ARG A 87 16.66 -2.17 -10.14
C ARG A 87 16.13 -0.82 -9.67
N VAL A 88 16.47 -0.44 -8.44
CA VAL A 88 16.12 0.84 -7.82
C VAL A 88 17.34 1.75 -7.85
N GLU A 89 17.18 2.95 -8.42
CA GLU A 89 18.13 4.03 -8.32
C GLU A 89 17.58 5.14 -7.44
N THR A 90 18.37 5.62 -6.47
CA THR A 90 17.95 6.66 -5.54
C THR A 90 18.80 7.91 -5.67
N ARG A 91 18.18 9.09 -5.47
CA ARG A 91 18.87 10.38 -5.53
C ARG A 91 18.33 11.34 -4.48
N LEU A 92 19.24 12.02 -3.78
CA LEU A 92 18.89 13.15 -2.92
C LEU A 92 18.67 14.40 -3.79
N VAL A 93 17.43 14.89 -3.86
CA VAL A 93 17.07 16.06 -4.68
C VAL A 93 17.34 17.35 -3.92
N ARG A 94 16.91 17.39 -2.65
CA ARG A 94 17.09 18.56 -1.79
C ARG A 94 17.46 18.10 -0.37
N PRO A 95 18.72 18.31 0.03
CA PRO A 95 19.13 18.06 1.41
C PRO A 95 18.52 19.09 2.37
N GLY A 96 18.35 18.71 3.63
CA GLY A 96 17.89 19.63 4.67
C GLY A 96 17.77 18.97 6.02
N ARG A 97 17.81 19.77 7.09
CA ARG A 97 17.70 19.25 8.46
C ARG A 97 16.25 19.13 8.95
N ARG A 98 15.34 20.00 8.46
CA ARG A 98 13.91 19.99 8.81
C ARG A 98 13.04 19.36 7.73
N THR A 99 13.41 19.54 6.48
CA THR A 99 12.71 19.02 5.32
C THR A 99 13.72 18.55 4.30
N GLN A 100 13.56 17.34 3.77
CA GLN A 100 14.44 16.73 2.80
C GLN A 100 13.61 16.07 1.69
N LEU A 101 14.01 16.25 0.44
CA LEU A 101 13.38 15.61 -0.72
C LEU A 101 14.35 14.63 -1.37
N SER A 102 13.90 13.42 -1.58
CA SER A 102 14.60 12.38 -2.31
C SER A 102 13.72 11.82 -3.43
N GLU A 103 14.34 11.17 -4.40
CA GLU A 103 13.71 10.62 -5.60
C GLU A 103 14.28 9.25 -5.91
N ALA A 104 13.43 8.34 -6.38
CA ALA A 104 13.86 7.04 -6.89
C ALA A 104 13.25 6.76 -8.26
N THR A 105 13.99 6.01 -9.08
CA THR A 105 13.51 5.44 -10.34
C THR A 105 13.59 3.91 -10.26
N LEU A 106 12.51 3.26 -10.65
CA LEU A 106 12.42 1.80 -10.79
C LEU A 106 12.67 1.41 -12.24
N TRP A 107 13.62 0.53 -12.45
CA TRP A 107 14.04 0.07 -13.78
C TRP A 107 13.72 -1.40 -13.98
N ALA A 108 13.19 -1.74 -15.15
CA ALA A 108 13.09 -3.11 -15.66
C ALA A 108 14.02 -3.23 -16.88
N GLY A 109 15.21 -3.84 -16.71
CA GLY A 109 16.29 -3.72 -17.65
C GLY A 109 16.69 -2.24 -17.82
N ASP A 110 16.68 -1.75 -19.05
CA ASP A 110 17.02 -0.36 -19.40
C ASP A 110 15.79 0.58 -19.46
N ARG A 111 14.60 0.08 -19.18
CA ARG A 111 13.36 0.87 -19.23
C ARG A 111 12.95 1.34 -17.83
N PRO A 112 12.78 2.66 -17.60
CA PRO A 112 12.17 3.16 -16.39
C PRO A 112 10.68 2.79 -16.40
N VAL A 113 10.19 2.20 -15.31
CA VAL A 113 8.80 1.72 -15.19
C VAL A 113 8.00 2.50 -14.17
N ALA A 114 8.68 3.14 -13.22
CA ALA A 114 8.05 4.00 -12.24
C ALA A 114 9.04 4.99 -11.63
N THR A 115 8.54 6.10 -11.08
CA THR A 115 9.32 7.05 -10.30
C THR A 115 8.58 7.40 -9.01
N ALA A 116 9.33 7.67 -7.94
CA ALA A 116 8.77 8.13 -6.68
C ALA A 116 9.55 9.31 -6.12
N ARG A 117 8.84 10.23 -5.46
CA ARG A 117 9.42 11.30 -4.64
C ARG A 117 8.92 11.20 -3.23
N VAL A 118 9.86 11.34 -2.29
CA VAL A 118 9.58 11.27 -0.86
C VAL A 118 10.04 12.51 -0.14
N TRP A 119 9.13 13.15 0.60
CA TRP A 119 9.48 14.17 1.58
C TRP A 119 9.67 13.53 2.94
N HIS A 120 10.85 13.72 3.51
CA HIS A 120 11.13 13.46 4.92
C HIS A 120 11.00 14.78 5.70
N LEU A 121 10.28 14.73 6.79
CA LEU A 121 10.11 15.87 7.72
C LEU A 121 10.73 15.53 9.08
N ALA A 122 11.33 16.53 9.71
CA ALA A 122 11.89 16.36 11.05
C ALA A 122 10.79 16.09 12.08
N VAL A 123 11.04 15.11 12.95
CA VAL A 123 10.24 14.85 14.14
C VAL A 123 10.75 15.77 15.25
N THR A 124 9.95 16.74 15.65
CA THR A 124 10.40 17.80 16.55
C THR A 124 10.21 17.48 18.04
N GLY A 125 9.43 16.43 18.36
CA GLY A 125 9.05 16.15 19.75
C GLY A 125 8.24 17.26 20.43
N ALA A 126 7.86 18.30 19.66
CA ALA A 126 7.01 19.36 20.17
C ALA A 126 5.62 18.77 20.46
N GLU A 127 5.08 19.07 21.63
CA GLU A 127 3.66 18.88 21.87
C GLU A 127 2.91 19.71 20.81
N THR A 128 2.21 19.04 19.91
CA THR A 128 1.25 19.74 19.05
C THR A 128 0.13 20.22 19.97
N PRO A 129 -0.31 21.49 19.88
CA PRO A 129 -1.51 21.91 20.58
C PRO A 129 -2.63 20.92 20.27
N ASP A 130 -3.36 20.48 21.28
CA ASP A 130 -4.58 19.73 21.08
C ASP A 130 -5.42 20.46 20.05
N ALA A 131 -5.84 19.80 18.99
CA ALA A 131 -6.73 20.37 18.02
C ALA A 131 -8.10 20.53 18.70
N ASP A 132 -8.24 21.61 19.48
CA ASP A 132 -9.55 22.03 20.00
C ASP A 132 -10.47 22.25 18.80
N GLY A 133 -11.24 21.23 18.49
CA GLY A 133 -12.50 21.24 17.78
C GLY A 133 -12.64 22.20 16.60
N ALA A 134 -12.03 21.91 15.44
CA ALA A 134 -12.54 22.38 14.15
C ALA A 134 -11.97 21.52 13.01
N GLY A 135 -12.46 20.29 12.88
CA GLY A 135 -12.42 19.56 11.61
C GLY A 135 -13.62 20.00 10.76
N PRO A 136 -13.51 20.04 9.41
CA PRO A 136 -14.68 20.23 8.56
C PRO A 136 -15.67 19.10 8.82
N GLY A 137 -16.87 19.48 9.24
CA GLY A 137 -17.92 18.53 9.63
C GLY A 137 -18.32 17.59 8.51
N GLY A 138 -18.61 16.39 8.92
CA GLY A 138 -19.32 15.42 8.07
C GLY A 138 -18.94 13.98 8.38
N ALA A 139 -19.45 13.45 9.46
CA ALA A 139 -20.02 12.11 9.65
C ALA A 139 -20.13 11.80 11.14
N ASP A 140 -21.32 11.64 11.54
CA ASP A 140 -21.89 11.39 12.84
C ASP A 140 -21.00 10.74 13.92
N ASP A 141 -20.93 11.46 15.03
CA ASP A 141 -20.41 11.14 16.33
C ASP A 141 -21.16 9.92 16.91
N ALA A 142 -20.53 8.76 16.89
CA ALA A 142 -20.93 7.63 17.67
C ALA A 142 -20.12 7.62 18.97
N GLY A 143 -20.70 8.20 19.98
CA GLY A 143 -20.50 8.18 21.40
C GLY A 143 -19.25 7.55 21.97
N ALA A 144 -18.36 8.36 22.51
CA ALA A 144 -17.36 7.93 23.50
C ALA A 144 -18.11 7.54 24.81
N ALA A 145 -18.36 6.25 24.99
CA ALA A 145 -18.76 5.69 26.28
C ALA A 145 -17.52 5.50 27.14
N GLY A 146 -17.51 6.11 28.31
CA GLY A 146 -16.46 6.04 29.30
C GLY A 146 -16.11 4.59 29.67
N ALA A 147 -14.82 4.31 29.67
CA ALA A 147 -14.26 3.05 30.13
C ALA A 147 -13.88 3.16 31.61
N ASP A 148 -14.74 2.63 32.46
CA ASP A 148 -14.36 2.14 33.77
C ASP A 148 -14.42 0.62 33.78
N GLY A 149 -13.30 -0.03 34.07
CA GLY A 149 -13.28 -1.31 34.75
C GLY A 149 -12.83 -2.56 33.97
N ALA A 150 -11.74 -3.11 34.48
CA ALA A 150 -11.30 -4.50 34.47
C ALA A 150 -10.37 -4.98 33.35
N GLY A 151 -9.14 -5.16 33.78
CA GLY A 151 -7.96 -5.70 33.17
C GLY A 151 -8.13 -6.99 32.35
N GLY A 152 -7.77 -6.84 31.13
CA GLY A 152 -7.26 -7.83 30.23
C GLY A 152 -6.38 -7.08 29.25
N SER A 153 -5.07 -7.28 29.30
CA SER A 153 -4.15 -6.69 28.34
C SER A 153 -4.39 -7.31 26.96
N SER A 154 -5.26 -6.68 26.17
CA SER A 154 -5.33 -6.97 24.75
C SER A 154 -3.96 -6.74 24.13
N PRO A 155 -3.48 -7.62 23.25
CA PRO A 155 -2.21 -7.37 22.56
C PRO A 155 -2.29 -6.01 21.86
N VAL A 156 -1.27 -5.18 22.09
CA VAL A 156 -1.18 -3.84 21.51
C VAL A 156 -1.37 -3.96 20.00
N GLY A 157 -2.44 -3.38 19.46
CA GLY A 157 -2.65 -3.25 18.03
C GLY A 157 -3.76 -4.10 17.39
N VAL A 158 -4.56 -4.85 18.14
CA VAL A 158 -5.77 -5.46 17.59
C VAL A 158 -6.92 -4.47 17.75
N PRO A 159 -7.56 -4.01 16.64
CA PRO A 159 -8.70 -3.10 16.72
C PRO A 159 -9.87 -3.72 17.45
N ALA A 160 -10.58 -2.92 18.27
CA ALA A 160 -11.76 -3.39 19.01
C ALA A 160 -12.96 -3.70 18.09
N ASP A 161 -13.02 -3.05 16.93
CA ASP A 161 -14.06 -3.18 15.90
C ASP A 161 -13.63 -4.06 14.72
N LEU A 162 -12.58 -4.88 14.89
CA LEU A 162 -12.11 -5.78 13.84
C LEU A 162 -13.18 -6.84 13.54
N PRO A 163 -13.73 -6.89 12.31
CA PRO A 163 -14.72 -7.91 11.96
C PRO A 163 -14.14 -9.32 12.05
N GLU A 164 -15.01 -10.30 12.26
CA GLU A 164 -14.64 -11.71 12.20
C GLU A 164 -14.03 -12.07 10.82
N PRO A 165 -13.17 -13.10 10.74
CA PRO A 165 -12.62 -13.56 9.48
C PRO A 165 -13.72 -13.85 8.46
N GLN A 166 -13.52 -13.36 7.23
CA GLN A 166 -14.47 -13.48 6.13
C GLN A 166 -13.85 -14.26 4.97
N PRO A 167 -14.66 -15.02 4.20
CA PRO A 167 -14.19 -15.59 2.95
C PRO A 167 -13.65 -14.48 2.03
N GLN A 168 -12.44 -14.62 1.56
CA GLN A 168 -11.83 -13.65 0.66
C GLN A 168 -12.51 -13.75 -0.71
N ARG A 169 -13.13 -12.66 -1.18
CA ARG A 169 -13.76 -12.56 -2.49
C ARG A 169 -13.14 -11.41 -3.25
N TYR A 170 -12.37 -11.75 -4.28
CA TYR A 170 -11.73 -10.77 -5.13
C TYR A 170 -12.18 -10.97 -6.58
N PHE A 171 -12.59 -9.92 -7.27
CA PHE A 171 -12.78 -9.85 -8.72
C PHE A 171 -13.46 -11.07 -9.33
N ASP A 172 -14.48 -11.65 -8.72
CA ASP A 172 -15.17 -12.85 -9.23
C ASP A 172 -14.29 -14.12 -9.32
N GLY A 173 -13.11 -14.08 -8.80
CA GLY A 173 -12.20 -15.19 -8.73
C GLY A 173 -12.18 -15.83 -7.34
N ASP A 174 -11.45 -16.90 -7.25
CA ASP A 174 -11.17 -17.67 -6.04
C ASP A 174 -10.17 -16.97 -5.09
N GLY A 175 -9.87 -15.69 -5.30
CA GLY A 175 -8.86 -14.96 -4.55
C GLY A 175 -7.43 -15.41 -4.86
N SER A 176 -7.23 -16.05 -6.01
CA SER A 176 -5.95 -16.69 -6.37
C SER A 176 -4.85 -15.71 -6.76
N TRP A 177 -5.16 -14.42 -7.04
CA TRP A 177 -4.13 -13.44 -7.40
C TRP A 177 -3.19 -13.14 -6.21
N GLY A 178 -1.89 -13.12 -6.50
CA GLY A 178 -0.84 -13.15 -5.49
C GLY A 178 -0.94 -12.06 -4.45
N TYR A 179 -1.17 -10.78 -4.84
CA TYR A 179 -1.35 -9.68 -3.90
C TYR A 179 -2.54 -9.90 -2.95
N GLY A 180 -3.66 -10.41 -3.48
CA GLY A 180 -4.83 -10.72 -2.66
C GLY A 180 -4.55 -11.81 -1.63
N ARG A 181 -3.81 -12.86 -1.98
CA ARG A 181 -3.41 -13.94 -1.05
C ARG A 181 -2.43 -13.47 0.02
N ALA A 182 -1.54 -12.54 -0.34
CA ALA A 182 -0.54 -11.98 0.57
C ALA A 182 -1.12 -10.93 1.54
N THR A 183 -2.39 -10.58 1.38
CA THR A 183 -3.09 -9.56 2.17
C THR A 183 -4.39 -10.14 2.72
N GLU A 184 -4.62 -10.04 4.03
CA GLU A 184 -5.89 -10.39 4.65
C GLU A 184 -6.81 -9.16 4.69
N TRP A 185 -8.06 -9.33 4.30
CA TRP A 185 -9.08 -8.29 4.26
C TRP A 185 -10.27 -8.66 5.12
N ARG A 186 -10.75 -7.74 5.95
CA ARG A 186 -11.97 -7.87 6.74
C ARG A 186 -12.86 -6.67 6.47
N THR A 187 -13.89 -6.89 5.67
CA THR A 187 -14.81 -5.85 5.20
C THR A 187 -15.68 -5.36 6.36
N VAL A 188 -15.71 -4.04 6.57
CA VAL A 188 -16.64 -3.35 7.46
C VAL A 188 -17.88 -2.95 6.65
N SER A 189 -17.68 -2.31 5.49
CA SER A 189 -18.77 -1.97 4.58
C SER A 189 -18.27 -1.78 3.14
N GLY A 190 -19.15 -1.97 2.14
CA GLY A 190 -18.78 -1.89 0.72
C GLY A 190 -17.71 -2.93 0.38
N GLY A 191 -16.68 -2.54 -0.36
CA GLY A 191 -15.49 -3.35 -0.59
C GLY A 191 -15.34 -3.88 -2.00
N PHE A 192 -14.31 -4.70 -2.20
CA PHE A 192 -13.93 -5.28 -3.49
C PHE A 192 -15.07 -6.04 -4.15
N GLY A 193 -15.25 -5.83 -5.45
CA GLY A 193 -16.36 -6.41 -6.24
C GLY A 193 -17.69 -5.71 -6.04
N GLY A 194 -17.78 -4.72 -5.13
CA GLY A 194 -18.90 -3.79 -5.04
C GLY A 194 -18.89 -2.77 -6.17
N THR A 195 -19.98 -2.01 -6.30
CA THR A 195 -20.13 -0.93 -7.28
C THR A 195 -20.68 0.33 -6.63
N THR A 196 -20.48 0.48 -5.34
CA THR A 196 -21.06 1.58 -4.54
C THR A 196 -20.22 2.86 -4.57
N GLY A 197 -18.99 2.79 -5.08
CA GLY A 197 -18.07 3.93 -5.04
C GLY A 197 -17.45 4.18 -3.66
N VAL A 198 -17.75 3.35 -2.66
CA VAL A 198 -17.20 3.46 -1.31
C VAL A 198 -16.79 2.09 -0.78
N GLY A 199 -15.78 2.08 0.09
CA GLY A 199 -15.33 0.86 0.76
C GLY A 199 -14.62 1.16 2.07
N ASP A 200 -14.75 0.23 3.01
CA ASP A 200 -14.18 0.30 4.35
C ASP A 200 -13.76 -1.09 4.80
N VAL A 201 -12.47 -1.28 5.04
CA VAL A 201 -11.90 -2.57 5.39
C VAL A 201 -10.80 -2.43 6.43
N TRP A 202 -10.70 -3.40 7.34
CA TRP A 202 -9.46 -3.69 8.05
C TRP A 202 -8.61 -4.65 7.23
N THR A 203 -7.32 -4.39 7.16
CA THR A 203 -6.41 -5.21 6.37
C THR A 203 -5.05 -5.37 7.04
N ARG A 204 -4.40 -6.51 6.81
CA ARG A 204 -3.02 -6.75 7.22
C ARG A 204 -2.24 -7.49 6.14
N LEU A 205 -0.97 -7.17 6.03
CA LEU A 205 -0.03 -7.91 5.18
C LEU A 205 0.40 -9.18 5.90
N ARG A 206 0.40 -10.30 5.18
CA ARG A 206 0.72 -11.63 5.73
C ARG A 206 2.20 -12.00 5.60
N ILE A 207 2.94 -11.23 4.79
CA ILE A 207 4.36 -11.45 4.49
C ILE A 207 5.10 -10.10 4.51
N PRO A 208 6.41 -10.09 4.75
CA PRO A 208 7.23 -8.87 4.69
C PRO A 208 7.35 -8.31 3.26
N LEU A 209 7.69 -7.01 3.16
CA LEU A 209 7.95 -6.38 1.86
C LEU A 209 9.20 -6.95 1.19
N ILE A 210 10.29 -7.07 1.94
CA ILE A 210 11.59 -7.57 1.46
C ILE A 210 12.01 -8.75 2.33
N ALA A 211 12.43 -9.84 1.70
CA ALA A 211 12.87 -11.05 2.41
C ALA A 211 14.02 -10.74 3.37
N GLY A 212 13.93 -11.31 4.58
CA GLY A 212 14.92 -11.09 5.64
C GLY A 212 14.78 -9.77 6.40
N ARG A 213 13.76 -8.93 6.08
CA ARG A 213 13.48 -7.68 6.80
C ARG A 213 12.14 -7.75 7.52
N PRO A 214 12.03 -7.21 8.75
CA PRO A 214 10.74 -7.10 9.41
C PRO A 214 9.82 -6.15 8.62
N LEU A 215 8.52 -6.42 8.64
CA LEU A 215 7.51 -5.54 8.06
C LEU A 215 7.32 -4.32 8.97
N ASP A 216 7.71 -3.15 8.50
CA ASP A 216 7.56 -1.88 9.21
C ASP A 216 6.25 -1.15 8.90
N GLY A 217 6.00 -0.05 9.61
CA GLY A 217 4.78 0.74 9.43
C GLY A 217 4.74 1.50 8.11
N LEU A 218 5.88 1.93 7.55
CA LEU A 218 5.94 2.61 6.26
C LEU A 218 5.52 1.68 5.13
N ALA A 219 6.13 0.49 5.08
CA ALA A 219 5.80 -0.53 4.08
C ALA A 219 4.34 -0.96 4.21
N ARG A 220 3.84 -1.18 5.43
CA ARG A 220 2.45 -1.56 5.69
C ARG A 220 1.48 -0.51 5.18
N PHE A 221 1.70 0.77 5.51
CA PHE A 221 0.88 1.87 5.02
C PHE A 221 0.87 1.92 3.49
N THR A 222 2.06 1.89 2.89
CA THR A 222 2.25 2.18 1.46
C THR A 222 1.69 1.06 0.56
N VAL A 223 1.93 -0.22 0.93
CA VAL A 223 1.37 -1.36 0.19
C VAL A 223 -0.15 -1.32 0.18
N ILE A 224 -0.78 -1.01 1.32
CA ILE A 224 -2.23 -1.03 1.48
C ILE A 224 -2.88 0.17 0.77
N ALA A 225 -2.29 1.35 0.85
CA ALA A 225 -2.86 2.59 0.36
C ALA A 225 -3.24 2.56 -1.13
N ASP A 226 -2.43 1.89 -1.96
CA ASP A 226 -2.71 1.79 -3.39
C ASP A 226 -3.96 0.96 -3.74
N SER A 227 -4.53 0.24 -2.77
CA SER A 227 -5.77 -0.52 -2.96
C SER A 227 -7.03 0.34 -2.93
N ALA A 228 -6.92 1.64 -2.68
CA ALA A 228 -8.07 2.53 -2.46
C ALA A 228 -9.04 2.53 -3.65
N ASN A 229 -8.55 2.67 -4.89
CA ASN A 229 -9.40 2.67 -6.09
C ASN A 229 -10.13 1.33 -6.31
N GLY A 230 -9.47 0.21 -6.06
CA GLY A 230 -10.07 -1.12 -6.16
C GLY A 230 -11.12 -1.39 -5.08
N LEU A 231 -10.87 -0.89 -3.86
CA LEU A 231 -11.78 -1.01 -2.73
C LEU A 231 -13.08 -0.21 -2.96
N SER A 232 -12.99 0.96 -3.56
CA SER A 232 -14.11 1.89 -3.77
C SER A 232 -14.55 2.00 -5.22
N ALA A 233 -14.40 0.93 -6.02
CA ALA A 233 -14.79 0.94 -7.43
C ALA A 233 -16.30 1.27 -7.59
N PRO A 234 -16.67 2.32 -8.38
CA PRO A 234 -18.07 2.71 -8.55
C PRO A 234 -18.79 1.93 -9.65
N LYS A 235 -18.09 1.07 -10.37
CA LYS A 235 -18.60 0.21 -11.45
C LYS A 235 -17.90 -1.13 -11.43
N SER A 236 -18.47 -2.13 -12.15
CA SER A 236 -17.86 -3.45 -12.29
C SER A 236 -16.45 -3.36 -12.88
N MET A 237 -15.48 -3.88 -12.18
CA MET A 237 -14.10 -3.97 -12.65
C MET A 237 -13.90 -5.00 -13.79
N ARG A 238 -14.92 -5.81 -14.12
CA ARG A 238 -14.93 -6.67 -15.32
C ARG A 238 -15.13 -5.87 -16.59
N ASP A 239 -15.95 -4.82 -16.50
CA ASP A 239 -16.44 -4.08 -17.68
C ASP A 239 -15.73 -2.74 -17.84
N TRP A 240 -15.03 -2.27 -16.79
CA TRP A 240 -14.42 -0.95 -16.72
C TRP A 240 -12.99 -0.97 -16.21
N TRP A 241 -12.17 -0.11 -16.78
CA TRP A 241 -10.86 0.24 -16.26
C TRP A 241 -10.99 1.34 -15.21
N PHE A 242 -10.28 1.19 -14.09
CA PHE A 242 -10.05 2.20 -13.06
C PHE A 242 -8.55 2.22 -12.76
N ILE A 243 -7.78 2.86 -13.62
CA ILE A 243 -6.31 2.77 -13.57
C ILE A 243 -5.74 4.09 -13.09
N PRO A 244 -5.09 4.14 -11.94
CA PRO A 244 -4.34 5.30 -11.53
C PRO A 244 -2.99 5.35 -12.24
N PRO A 245 -2.64 6.44 -12.96
CA PRO A 245 -1.28 6.63 -13.47
C PRO A 245 -0.28 6.94 -12.36
N GLY A 246 -0.76 7.22 -11.15
CA GLY A 246 0.07 7.50 -9.98
C GLY A 246 -0.75 7.56 -8.70
N VAL A 247 -0.04 7.67 -7.58
CA VAL A 247 -0.64 7.77 -6.25
C VAL A 247 0.11 8.78 -5.40
N THR A 248 -0.63 9.59 -4.65
CA THR A 248 -0.05 10.48 -3.64
C THR A 248 -0.54 10.08 -2.25
N MET A 249 0.39 9.95 -1.33
CA MET A 249 0.16 9.53 0.05
C MET A 249 0.73 10.57 1.01
N HIS A 250 -0.01 10.89 2.06
CA HIS A 250 0.46 11.76 3.14
C HIS A 250 0.36 11.01 4.47
N LEU A 251 1.45 11.02 5.25
CA LEU A 251 1.55 10.35 6.53
C LEU A 251 1.90 11.36 7.60
N HIS A 252 1.13 11.42 8.68
CA HIS A 252 1.56 12.17 9.88
C HIS A 252 2.12 11.24 10.95
N ARG A 253 1.86 9.93 10.89
CA ARG A 253 2.52 8.88 11.68
C ARG A 253 2.51 7.55 10.92
N TYR A 254 3.38 6.64 11.30
CA TYR A 254 3.34 5.27 10.79
C TYR A 254 2.33 4.45 11.60
N PRO A 255 1.59 3.53 10.96
CA PRO A 255 0.70 2.63 11.67
C PRO A 255 1.48 1.71 12.62
N VAL A 256 0.89 1.48 13.79
CA VAL A 256 1.36 0.52 14.79
C VAL A 256 0.50 -0.74 14.77
N GLY A 257 1.04 -1.87 15.22
CA GLY A 257 0.36 -3.17 15.11
C GLY A 257 0.32 -3.70 13.68
N GLU A 258 -0.43 -4.75 13.45
CA GLU A 258 -0.50 -5.42 12.13
C GLU A 258 -1.63 -4.90 11.25
N TRP A 259 -2.71 -4.43 11.85
CA TRP A 259 -3.94 -4.04 11.18
C TRP A 259 -3.96 -2.57 10.80
N VAL A 260 -4.38 -2.31 9.56
CA VAL A 260 -4.62 -0.97 9.03
C VAL A 260 -6.04 -0.94 8.46
N ARG A 261 -6.82 0.06 8.84
CA ARG A 261 -8.12 0.36 8.25
C ARG A 261 -7.91 1.25 7.05
N LEU A 262 -8.47 0.85 5.92
CA LEU A 262 -8.55 1.67 4.71
C LEU A 262 -10.02 1.98 4.44
N THR A 263 -10.37 3.26 4.50
CA THR A 263 -11.64 3.78 4.00
C THR A 263 -11.39 4.55 2.72
N ALA A 264 -12.18 4.32 1.68
CA ALA A 264 -11.99 4.99 0.40
C ALA A 264 -13.32 5.32 -0.27
N ALA A 265 -13.31 6.39 -1.06
CA ALA A 265 -14.39 6.79 -1.93
C ALA A 265 -13.85 7.14 -3.32
N SER A 266 -14.58 6.75 -4.36
CA SER A 266 -14.24 7.05 -5.76
C SER A 266 -15.40 7.71 -6.48
N ASP A 267 -15.09 8.81 -7.18
CA ASP A 267 -15.96 9.47 -8.13
C ASP A 267 -15.44 9.19 -9.55
N PRO A 268 -16.23 8.56 -10.44
CA PRO A 268 -15.79 8.23 -11.79
C PRO A 268 -15.70 9.44 -12.73
N GLY A 269 -16.22 10.61 -12.33
CA GLY A 269 -16.35 11.76 -13.22
C GLY A 269 -17.30 11.52 -14.39
N GLN A 270 -17.46 12.52 -15.27
CA GLN A 270 -18.37 12.44 -16.43
C GLN A 270 -17.65 12.19 -17.76
N ASP A 271 -16.35 12.49 -17.82
CA ASP A 271 -15.53 12.51 -19.04
C ASP A 271 -14.39 11.45 -19.03
N GLY A 272 -14.49 10.46 -18.13
CA GLY A 272 -13.49 9.39 -18.03
C GLY A 272 -12.27 9.74 -17.15
N ILE A 273 -12.31 10.88 -16.45
CA ILE A 273 -11.34 11.23 -15.42
C ILE A 273 -12.02 11.07 -14.06
N GLY A 274 -11.53 10.14 -13.26
CA GLY A 274 -12.03 9.89 -11.91
C GLY A 274 -11.05 10.34 -10.82
N LEU A 275 -11.55 10.33 -9.60
CA LEU A 275 -10.80 10.61 -8.39
C LEU A 275 -11.09 9.54 -7.35
N THR A 276 -10.05 9.03 -6.69
CA THR A 276 -10.16 8.26 -5.45
C THR A 276 -9.50 9.01 -4.31
N GLU A 277 -10.18 9.07 -3.19
CA GLU A 277 -9.65 9.56 -1.92
C GLU A 277 -9.81 8.49 -0.86
N GLY A 278 -8.79 8.33 -0.01
CA GLY A 278 -8.83 7.36 1.07
C GLY A 278 -8.12 7.84 2.33
N THR A 279 -8.53 7.27 3.45
CA THR A 279 -7.90 7.47 4.77
C THR A 279 -7.38 6.12 5.28
N LEU A 280 -6.18 6.14 5.83
CA LEU A 280 -5.59 5.00 6.53
C LEU A 280 -5.51 5.30 8.03
N ALA A 281 -5.93 4.32 8.82
CA ALA A 281 -5.92 4.36 10.28
C ALA A 281 -5.43 3.03 10.87
N ASP A 282 -5.03 3.02 12.12
CA ASP A 282 -4.82 1.82 12.92
C ASP A 282 -5.69 1.87 14.19
N ALA A 283 -5.49 0.98 15.15
CA ALA A 283 -6.26 0.95 16.40
C ALA A 283 -6.12 2.23 17.25
N LEU A 284 -5.12 3.08 16.99
CA LEU A 284 -4.90 4.35 17.67
C LEU A 284 -5.47 5.55 16.88
N GLY A 285 -6.13 5.31 15.74
CA GLY A 285 -6.75 6.33 14.90
C GLY A 285 -6.00 6.58 13.59
N ARG A 286 -6.22 7.75 13.00
CA ARG A 286 -5.72 8.12 11.67
C ARG A 286 -4.20 8.12 11.58
N CYS A 287 -3.66 7.59 10.46
CA CYS A 287 -2.24 7.59 10.12
C CYS A 287 -1.93 8.51 8.94
N GLY A 288 -2.85 8.61 7.98
CA GLY A 288 -2.63 9.41 6.78
C GLY A 288 -3.74 9.28 5.76
N THR A 289 -3.44 9.73 4.53
CA THR A 289 -4.37 9.74 3.39
C THR A 289 -3.69 9.23 2.12
N VAL A 290 -4.53 8.83 1.17
CA VAL A 290 -4.15 8.51 -0.20
C VAL A 290 -5.09 9.18 -1.17
N THR A 291 -4.55 9.65 -2.31
CA THR A 291 -5.33 10.19 -3.43
C THR A 291 -4.80 9.64 -4.75
N GLN A 292 -5.74 9.35 -5.68
CA GLN A 292 -5.42 8.79 -7.00
C GLN A 292 -6.32 9.46 -8.04
N ALA A 293 -5.72 10.08 -9.07
CA ALA A 293 -6.45 10.39 -10.29
C ALA A 293 -6.64 9.09 -11.09
N LEU A 294 -7.79 8.89 -11.72
CA LEU A 294 -8.13 7.64 -12.41
C LEU A 294 -8.41 7.88 -13.88
N LEU A 295 -7.87 7.00 -14.72
CA LEU A 295 -8.45 6.75 -16.04
C LEU A 295 -9.64 5.83 -15.85
N VAL A 296 -10.85 6.29 -16.22
CA VAL A 296 -12.08 5.51 -16.17
C VAL A 296 -12.56 5.29 -17.60
N ALA A 297 -12.55 4.06 -18.09
CA ALA A 297 -12.94 3.71 -19.44
C ALA A 297 -13.58 2.32 -19.50
N PRO A 298 -14.48 2.04 -20.46
CA PRO A 298 -14.90 0.68 -20.76
C PRO A 298 -13.70 -0.19 -21.19
N ARG A 299 -13.77 -1.49 -20.89
CA ARG A 299 -12.80 -2.51 -21.33
C ARG A 299 -13.02 -2.90 -22.77
#